data_37e25c6785b11892cdc94ac9c9f34504
#
_entry.id   37e25c6785b11892cdc94ac9c9f34504
#
_cell.length_a   1.000
_cell.length_b   1.000
_cell.length_c   1.000
_cell.angle_alpha   90.00
_cell.angle_beta   90.00
_cell.angle_gamma   90.00
#
_symmetry.space_group_name_H-M   'P 1'
#
loop_
_entity.id
_entity.type
_entity.pdbx_description
1 polymer ?
#
loop_
_entity_poly.entity_id
_entity_poly.type
_entity_poly.pdbx_seq_one_letter_code
_entity_poly.pdbx_strand_id
1 'polypeptide(L)'
;MADGKLQLVLVTPEKTLLNEPADSLKFPLFDGLIGVYPSRAPMVGRLGFGELVIQSSTGEKSYFIDGGFAQVKGHVIYILTNDATTLVGID
;
A
#
# COMPACT_ATOMS: atom_id res chain seq x y z
N MET A 1 -15.75 -15.01 -3.68
CA MET A 1 -15.58 -14.72 -3.36
C MET A 1 -15.15 -14.16 -2.89
N ALA A 2 -15.05 -14.11 -2.95
CA ALA A 2 -14.66 -13.65 -2.50
C ALA A 2 -14.35 -12.96 -1.78
N ASP A 3 -14.03 -12.82 -1.64
CA ASP A 3 -13.55 -12.26 -0.60
C ASP A 3 -13.27 -10.88 -0.77
N GLY A 4 -13.25 -10.30 -1.76
CA GLY A 4 -13.00 -8.92 -1.90
C GLY A 4 -11.81 -8.39 -1.15
N LYS A 5 -10.82 -9.21 -0.92
CA LYS A 5 -9.62 -8.76 -0.23
C LYS A 5 -8.55 -8.39 -1.23
N LEU A 6 -7.75 -7.41 -0.84
CA LEU A 6 -6.54 -7.09 -1.56
C LEU A 6 -5.38 -7.80 -0.91
N GLN A 7 -4.31 -8.00 -1.67
CA GLN A 7 -3.07 -8.53 -1.13
C GLN A 7 -2.02 -7.44 -1.31
N LEU A 8 -1.52 -6.93 -0.19
CA LEU A 8 -0.51 -5.88 -0.21
C LEU A 8 0.88 -6.48 -0.10
N VAL A 9 1.75 -6.08 -1.01
CA VAL A 9 3.17 -6.44 -0.95
C VAL A 9 3.94 -5.14 -0.89
N LEU A 10 4.54 -4.87 0.26
CA LEU A 10 5.31 -3.65 0.49
C LEU A 10 6.78 -4.01 0.47
N VAL A 11 7.52 -3.44 -0.44
CA VAL A 11 8.90 -3.81 -0.72
C VAL A 11 9.80 -2.59 -0.69
N THR A 12 10.95 -2.73 -0.07
CA THR A 12 12.03 -1.76 -0.19
C THR A 12 13.19 -2.45 -0.90
N PRO A 13 14.22 -1.72 -1.32
CA PRO A 13 15.33 -2.36 -2.02
C PRO A 13 15.99 -3.48 -1.24
N GLU A 14 15.86 -3.46 0.08
CA GLU A 14 16.55 -4.44 0.90
C GLU A 14 15.72 -5.66 1.20
N LYS A 15 14.40 -5.53 1.25
CA LYS A 15 13.58 -6.68 1.63
C LYS A 15 12.10 -6.39 1.42
N THR A 16 11.32 -7.46 1.50
CA THR A 16 9.87 -7.35 1.57
C THR A 16 9.48 -7.09 3.01
N LEU A 17 8.81 -5.98 3.24
CA LEU A 17 8.40 -5.62 4.58
C LEU A 17 7.06 -6.21 4.96
N LEU A 18 6.12 -6.24 4.03
CA LEU A 18 4.79 -6.77 4.27
C LEU A 18 4.34 -7.60 3.09
N ASN A 19 3.56 -8.62 3.37
CA ASN A 19 2.87 -9.39 2.35
C ASN A 19 1.64 -9.95 3.05
N GLU A 20 0.56 -9.17 3.04
CA GLU A 20 -0.60 -9.52 3.85
C GLU A 20 -1.88 -9.02 3.19
N PRO A 21 -3.01 -9.59 3.58
CA PRO A 21 -4.29 -9.16 3.03
C PRO A 21 -4.71 -7.81 3.61
N ALA A 22 -5.49 -7.07 2.85
CA ALA A 22 -6.02 -5.79 3.29
C ALA A 22 -7.40 -5.58 2.69
N ASP A 23 -8.22 -4.79 3.37
CA ASP A 23 -9.53 -4.43 2.86
C ASP A 23 -9.43 -3.23 1.93
N SER A 24 -8.57 -2.30 2.25
CA SER A 24 -8.34 -1.14 1.40
C SER A 24 -6.98 -0.53 1.72
N LEU A 25 -6.49 0.25 0.78
CA LEU A 25 -5.23 0.97 0.91
C LEU A 25 -5.43 2.40 0.49
N LYS A 26 -4.65 3.29 1.09
CA LYS A 26 -4.60 4.68 0.68
C LYS A 26 -3.14 5.10 0.70
N PHE A 27 -2.67 5.68 -0.38
CA PHE A 27 -1.27 6.08 -0.42
C PHE A 27 -1.10 7.28 -1.35
N PRO A 28 0.02 8.00 -1.23
CA PRO A 28 0.24 9.17 -2.07
C PRO A 28 0.87 8.77 -3.39
N LEU A 29 0.29 9.25 -4.47
CA LEU A 29 0.95 9.22 -5.75
C LEU A 29 1.67 10.55 -5.93
N PHE A 30 2.53 10.58 -6.93
CA PHE A 30 3.26 11.79 -7.24
C PHE A 30 2.32 12.99 -7.41
N ASP A 31 1.14 12.78 -7.96
CA ASP A 31 0.23 13.87 -8.24
C ASP A 31 -1.04 13.85 -7.37
N GLY A 32 -1.03 13.18 -6.26
CA GLY A 32 -2.16 13.24 -5.33
C GLY A 32 -2.40 11.90 -4.65
N LEU A 33 -3.37 11.88 -3.75
CA LEU A 33 -3.70 10.67 -3.01
C LEU A 33 -4.59 9.76 -3.82
N ILE A 34 -4.46 8.47 -3.57
CA ILE A 34 -5.33 7.49 -4.20
C ILE A 34 -5.79 6.49 -3.16
N GLY A 35 -7.04 6.08 -3.25
CA GLY A 35 -7.56 4.98 -2.46
C GLY A 35 -7.76 3.78 -3.35
N VAL A 36 -7.39 2.60 -2.86
CA VAL A 36 -7.51 1.37 -3.62
C VAL A 36 -8.40 0.42 -2.85
N TYR A 37 -9.43 -0.05 -3.52
CA TYR A 37 -10.39 -0.99 -2.97
C TYR A 37 -10.42 -2.22 -3.87
N PRO A 38 -11.00 -3.31 -3.43
CA PRO A 38 -11.10 -4.49 -4.29
C PRO A 38 -11.79 -4.16 -5.62
N SER A 39 -11.41 -4.84 -6.67
CA SER A 39 -11.95 -4.67 -8.01
C SER A 39 -11.48 -3.42 -8.72
N ARG A 40 -10.41 -2.85 -8.26
CA ARG A 40 -9.85 -1.70 -8.95
C ARG A 40 -9.20 -2.12 -10.26
N ALA A 41 -9.31 -1.26 -11.26
CA ALA A 41 -8.66 -1.50 -12.53
C ALA A 41 -7.14 -1.51 -12.36
N PRO A 42 -6.42 -2.28 -13.16
CA PRO A 42 -4.97 -2.29 -13.08
C PRO A 42 -4.38 -0.91 -13.33
N MET A 43 -3.29 -0.61 -12.64
CA MET A 43 -2.60 0.65 -12.85
C MET A 43 -1.16 0.54 -12.40
N VAL A 44 -0.34 1.45 -12.89
CA VAL A 44 1.01 1.66 -12.43
C VAL A 44 1.15 3.15 -12.20
N GLY A 45 1.70 3.55 -11.07
CA GLY A 45 1.85 4.95 -10.75
C GLY A 45 3.12 5.21 -9.98
N ARG A 46 3.56 6.45 -10.03
CA ARG A 46 4.72 6.88 -9.27
C ARG A 46 4.26 7.33 -7.89
N LEU A 47 4.93 6.86 -6.86
CA LEU A 47 4.59 7.24 -5.50
C LEU A 47 5.19 8.59 -5.14
N GLY A 48 4.48 9.32 -4.29
CA GLY A 48 5.01 10.51 -3.69
C GLY A 48 5.51 10.23 -2.30
N PHE A 49 5.65 11.27 -1.51
CA PHE A 49 6.01 11.16 -0.10
C PHE A 49 4.72 11.22 0.69
N GLY A 50 4.61 10.43 1.70
CA GLY A 50 3.45 10.53 2.57
C GLY A 50 3.11 9.21 3.22
N GLU A 51 1.88 9.11 3.67
CA GLU A 51 1.45 8.02 4.50
C GLU A 51 0.73 6.96 3.68
N LEU A 52 1.17 5.71 3.82
CA LEU A 52 0.46 4.55 3.31
C LEU A 52 -0.41 4.04 4.44
N VAL A 53 -1.72 4.04 4.26
CA VAL A 53 -2.65 3.60 5.27
C VAL A 53 -3.26 2.29 4.81
N ILE A 54 -3.22 1.29 5.68
CA ILE A 54 -3.68 -0.06 5.39
C ILE A 54 -4.84 -0.38 6.32
N GLN A 55 -6.01 -0.64 5.76
CA GLN A 55 -7.16 -1.07 6.54
C GLN A 55 -7.33 -2.55 6.39
N SER A 56 -7.47 -3.27 7.49
CA SER A 56 -7.68 -4.70 7.45
C SER A 56 -8.62 -5.10 8.57
N SER A 57 -8.98 -6.37 8.61
CA SER A 57 -9.88 -6.86 9.64
C SER A 57 -9.27 -6.78 11.03
N THR A 58 -7.95 -6.68 11.12
CA THR A 58 -7.28 -6.58 12.41
C THR A 58 -7.00 -5.15 12.80
N GLY A 59 -7.41 -4.17 12.00
CA GLY A 59 -7.23 -2.77 12.33
C GLY A 59 -6.52 -2.01 11.25
N GLU A 60 -6.03 -0.85 11.61
CA GLU A 60 -5.38 0.05 10.67
C GLU A 60 -3.90 0.14 11.00
N LYS A 61 -3.08 0.13 9.96
CA LYS A 61 -1.65 0.36 10.09
C LYS A 61 -1.24 1.47 9.16
N SER A 62 -0.17 2.17 9.49
CA SER A 62 0.33 3.23 8.65
C SER A 62 1.85 3.16 8.56
N TYR A 63 2.35 3.50 7.39
CA TYR A 63 3.78 3.62 7.14
C TYR A 63 4.02 4.92 6.40
N PHE A 64 5.09 5.60 6.72
CA PHE A 64 5.53 6.73 5.92
C PHE A 64 6.40 6.20 4.79
N ILE A 65 6.08 6.53 3.56
CA ILE A 65 6.83 6.04 2.40
C ILE A 65 7.47 7.20 1.67
N ASP A 66 8.58 6.88 1.00
CA ASP A 66 9.41 7.88 0.36
C ASP A 66 9.57 7.51 -1.10
N GLY A 67 8.61 7.89 -1.91
CA GLY A 67 8.69 7.70 -3.33
C GLY A 67 8.64 6.25 -3.77
N GLY A 68 8.90 6.02 -5.02
CA GLY A 68 8.90 4.70 -5.62
C GLY A 68 7.75 4.53 -6.59
N PHE A 69 7.28 3.29 -6.71
CA PHE A 69 6.22 2.96 -7.65
C PHE A 69 5.18 2.07 -7.00
N ALA A 70 3.95 2.21 -7.47
CA ALA A 70 2.87 1.33 -7.08
C ALA A 70 2.35 0.63 -8.32
N GLN A 71 2.01 -0.65 -8.19
CA GLN A 71 1.39 -1.39 -9.26
C GLN A 71 0.20 -2.14 -8.70
N VAL A 72 -0.96 -1.95 -9.33
CA VAL A 72 -2.17 -2.67 -9.00
C VAL A 72 -2.42 -3.66 -10.12
N LYS A 73 -2.47 -4.94 -9.79
CA LYS A 73 -2.65 -5.98 -10.78
C LYS A 73 -3.58 -7.02 -10.20
N GLY A 74 -4.80 -7.05 -10.67
CA GLY A 74 -5.81 -7.90 -10.09
C GLY A 74 -6.07 -7.47 -8.66
N HIS A 75 -5.99 -8.39 -7.73
CA HIS A 75 -6.18 -8.06 -6.32
C HIS A 75 -4.85 -7.83 -5.59
N VAL A 76 -3.74 -7.82 -6.32
CA VAL A 76 -2.42 -7.67 -5.69
C VAL A 76 -1.92 -6.25 -5.93
N ILE A 77 -1.49 -5.61 -4.86
CA ILE A 77 -0.94 -4.26 -4.93
C ILE A 77 0.50 -4.33 -4.48
N TYR A 78 1.40 -3.95 -5.37
CA TYR A 78 2.82 -3.88 -5.08
C TYR A 78 3.18 -2.43 -4.81
N ILE A 79 3.73 -2.18 -3.63
CA ILE A 79 4.23 -0.86 -3.27
C ILE A 79 5.75 -1.00 -3.14
N LEU A 80 6.47 -0.46 -4.11
CA LEU A 80 7.91 -0.52 -4.12
C LEU A 80 8.40 0.87 -3.78
N THR A 81 8.88 1.05 -2.57
CA THR A 81 9.28 2.36 -2.09
C THR A 81 10.75 2.36 -1.72
N ASN A 82 11.37 3.53 -1.73
CA ASN A 82 12.77 3.66 -1.36
C ASN A 82 12.97 3.39 0.12
N ASP A 83 11.99 3.76 0.92
CA ASP A 83 12.07 3.59 2.36
C ASP A 83 10.67 3.59 2.92
N ALA A 84 10.48 2.87 4.01
CA ALA A 84 9.19 2.81 4.67
C ALA A 84 9.41 2.76 6.17
N THR A 85 8.76 3.66 6.89
CA THR A 85 8.89 3.77 8.33
C THR A 85 7.53 3.59 8.97
N THR A 86 7.46 2.73 9.97
CA THR A 86 6.24 2.49 10.69
C THR A 86 5.81 3.74 11.45
N LEU A 87 4.53 4.07 11.35
CA LEU A 87 3.97 5.18 12.10
C LEU A 87 3.07 4.71 13.22
N VAL A 88 2.94 3.40 13.42
CA VAL A 88 2.12 2.92 14.50
C VAL A 88 2.89 2.88 15.77
N GLY A 89 2.24 2.67 16.83
CA GLY A 89 2.88 2.50 18.10
C GLY A 89 3.34 3.75 18.69
N ILE A 90 2.87 4.84 18.21
CA ILE A 90 3.19 5.99 18.81
C ILE A 90 2.39 6.08 19.98
N ASP A 91 2.20 5.81 20.76
CA ASP A 91 1.39 5.86 21.80
C ASP A 91 2.04 5.95 22.95
#